data_3a0b58e428652689cadfc17e05c36525
#
_entry.id   3a0b58e428652689cadfc17e05c36525
#
_cell.length_a   1.000
_cell.length_b   1.000
_cell.length_c   1.000
_cell.angle_alpha   90.00
_cell.angle_beta   90.00
_cell.angle_gamma   90.00
#
_symmetry.space_group_name_H-M   'P 1'
#
loop_
_entity.id
_entity.type
_entity.pdbx_description
1 polymer ?
#
loop_
_entity_poly.entity_id
_entity_poly.type
_entity_poly.pdbx_seq_one_letter_code
_entity_poly.pdbx_strand_id
1 'polypeptide(L)'
;MSSLVFAKNSSFYYNNEIVYFTLRRGIMQPLSDRIRPIGIEEVFGQKHILGPGKPLRRFIENNNIMNMIFFGPPGTGKTTVANIIAKNAGKKLYKLNATNASVKDIQSIIKELDTVMGYKGVVLYLDEIQNFNKKQQQSLLEFIEDGRITLIASTTENPYFSIYNAILSRSTIFQFLPLSVHDIVDGLKRAVRLLQDDGVSIECTPGAFSYIADISSGDMRKAMGILEMAVSTEDTSHILITPESIENLGQSSMRFDATGHEHYNLLSALQKSIRGSDPDAAVHYLARLVKGGSLDSIIRRLGVIAAEDIGLAHPNALAITNGGLQMARVVGFPEASIILSEVVIYLATLPKSNSACAAIQDALSDLDATDTGDIPKHLQDGHYAGAEKLGVKGYKYPHAYPNNYVEQQYLPDNIKDKVYYREGNNKYERSIKEYWDRVKQK
;
A
#
# COMPACT_ATOMS: atom_id res chain seq x y z
N MET A 1 -41.64 48.28 -9.84
CA MET A 1 -41.34 49.42 -8.93
C MET A 1 -41.67 49.00 -7.51
N SER A 2 -40.78 49.27 -6.60
CA SER A 2 -40.71 49.11 -5.14
C SER A 2 -40.14 47.75 -4.71
N SER A 3 -38.87 47.58 -4.59
CA SER A 3 -37.85 48.15 -3.67
C SER A 3 -37.98 47.65 -2.23
N LEU A 4 -37.07 46.75 -1.90
CA LEU A 4 -36.18 46.82 -0.74
C LEU A 4 -36.66 47.68 0.44
N VAL A 5 -37.04 47.03 1.54
CA VAL A 5 -36.65 47.36 2.92
C VAL A 5 -37.03 46.14 3.78
N PHE A 6 -36.05 45.28 4.12
CA PHE A 6 -36.05 44.48 5.36
C PHE A 6 -34.62 43.98 5.59
N ALA A 7 -33.84 44.80 6.22
CA ALA A 7 -32.64 44.41 6.86
C ALA A 7 -32.46 45.22 8.14
N LYS A 8 -32.72 44.59 9.28
CA LYS A 8 -32.02 44.77 10.56
C LYS A 8 -32.91 44.20 11.69
N ASN A 9 -32.45 43.12 12.23
CA ASN A 9 -32.74 42.49 13.54
C ASN A 9 -33.24 41.04 13.44
N SER A 10 -32.37 40.15 12.95
CA SER A 10 -32.54 38.70 13.16
C SER A 10 -31.26 37.92 12.92
N SER A 11 -30.11 38.46 13.38
CA SER A 11 -28.78 37.87 13.07
C SER A 11 -28.36 36.73 14.00
N PHE A 12 -29.13 36.33 15.00
CA PHE A 12 -28.70 35.26 15.92
C PHE A 12 -29.41 33.91 15.71
N TYR A 13 -30.56 33.87 15.07
CA TYR A 13 -31.25 32.59 14.78
C TYR A 13 -30.93 32.03 13.38
N TYR A 14 -30.41 32.84 12.48
CA TYR A 14 -30.10 32.43 11.11
C TYR A 14 -28.81 31.59 10.97
N ASN A 15 -27.85 31.73 11.89
CA ASN A 15 -26.58 31.05 11.76
C ASN A 15 -26.67 29.54 12.01
N ASN A 16 -27.48 29.09 12.95
CA ASN A 16 -27.59 27.66 13.25
C ASN A 16 -28.34 26.88 12.16
N GLU A 17 -29.44 27.49 11.60
CA GLU A 17 -30.17 26.85 10.49
C GLU A 17 -29.34 26.83 9.18
N ILE A 18 -28.51 27.86 8.93
CA ILE A 18 -27.66 27.92 7.75
C ILE A 18 -26.55 26.87 7.84
N VAL A 19 -25.92 26.69 9.00
CA VAL A 19 -24.87 25.65 9.20
C VAL A 19 -25.49 24.26 9.09
N TYR A 20 -26.66 24.01 9.70
CA TYR A 20 -27.38 22.73 9.57
C TYR A 20 -27.83 22.46 8.13
N PHE A 21 -28.32 23.50 7.42
CA PHE A 21 -28.77 23.40 6.05
C PHE A 21 -27.61 23.21 5.06
N THR A 22 -26.43 23.74 5.38
CA THR A 22 -25.21 23.63 4.57
C THR A 22 -24.55 22.24 4.72
N LEU A 23 -24.53 21.67 5.93
CA LEU A 23 -24.10 20.29 6.16
C LEU A 23 -24.98 19.26 5.42
N ARG A 24 -26.34 19.49 5.43
CA ARG A 24 -27.29 18.62 4.69
C ARG A 24 -27.19 18.74 3.17
N ARG A 25 -26.73 19.86 2.61
CA ARG A 25 -26.65 20.07 1.14
C ARG A 25 -25.25 19.80 0.55
N GLY A 26 -24.25 19.36 1.34
CA GLY A 26 -22.93 19.01 0.80
C GLY A 26 -22.11 20.18 0.22
N ILE A 27 -22.39 21.43 0.66
CA ILE A 27 -21.73 22.64 0.15
C ILE A 27 -20.45 22.99 0.93
N MET A 28 -20.22 22.37 2.10
CA MET A 28 -18.97 22.57 2.87
C MET A 28 -17.86 21.62 2.45
N GLN A 29 -16.63 22.11 2.55
CA GLN A 29 -15.44 21.26 2.38
C GLN A 29 -15.49 20.09 3.38
N PRO A 30 -15.04 18.87 2.97
CA PRO A 30 -14.98 17.72 3.86
C PRO A 30 -14.26 18.05 5.17
N LEU A 31 -14.72 17.50 6.28
CA LEU A 31 -14.14 17.74 7.60
C LEU A 31 -12.65 17.42 7.63
N SER A 32 -12.24 16.38 6.93
CA SER A 32 -10.84 15.98 6.75
C SER A 32 -9.96 17.07 6.11
N ASP A 33 -10.53 17.94 5.27
CA ASP A 33 -9.81 19.07 4.66
C ASP A 33 -9.80 20.28 5.59
N ARG A 34 -10.90 20.49 6.32
CA ARG A 34 -11.05 21.61 7.26
C ARG A 34 -10.11 21.52 8.47
N ILE A 35 -9.88 20.31 9.00
CA ILE A 35 -8.96 20.06 10.13
C ILE A 35 -7.52 19.93 9.71
N ARG A 36 -7.22 20.01 8.41
CA ARG A 36 -5.89 19.75 7.87
C ARG A 36 -4.84 20.63 8.56
N PRO A 37 -3.77 20.03 9.12
CA PRO A 37 -2.67 20.74 9.73
C PRO A 37 -2.07 21.79 8.79
N ILE A 38 -1.79 22.98 9.33
CA ILE A 38 -1.17 24.11 8.61
C ILE A 38 0.34 24.17 8.90
N GLY A 39 0.75 23.67 10.06
CA GLY A 39 2.12 23.62 10.53
C GLY A 39 2.54 22.22 10.93
N ILE A 40 3.87 22.00 11.03
CA ILE A 40 4.44 20.69 11.36
C ILE A 40 4.04 20.21 12.76
N GLU A 41 3.87 21.12 13.71
CA GLU A 41 3.51 20.82 15.10
C GLU A 41 2.07 20.30 15.23
N GLU A 42 1.25 20.55 14.22
CA GLU A 42 -0.15 20.13 14.19
C GLU A 42 -0.34 18.77 13.52
N VAL A 43 0.71 18.18 12.93
CA VAL A 43 0.62 16.90 12.24
C VAL A 43 0.46 15.78 13.25
N PHE A 44 -0.61 15.01 13.10
CA PHE A 44 -0.87 13.85 13.94
C PHE A 44 0.09 12.70 13.61
N GLY A 45 0.65 12.08 14.65
CA GLY A 45 1.53 10.93 14.52
C GLY A 45 2.85 11.21 13.80
N GLN A 46 3.38 10.21 13.09
CA GLN A 46 4.62 10.26 12.29
C GLN A 46 5.87 10.74 13.07
N LYS A 47 5.91 10.52 14.40
CA LYS A 47 7.00 10.98 15.27
C LYS A 47 8.37 10.46 14.87
N HIS A 48 8.45 9.31 14.20
CA HIS A 48 9.70 8.70 13.72
C HIS A 48 10.37 9.50 12.60
N ILE A 49 9.61 10.29 11.81
CA ILE A 49 10.15 11.16 10.74
C ILE A 49 9.98 12.64 11.03
N LEU A 50 8.94 13.06 11.78
CA LEU A 50 8.59 14.44 12.07
C LEU A 50 8.89 14.88 13.50
N GLY A 51 9.30 13.97 14.40
CA GLY A 51 9.68 14.30 15.77
C GLY A 51 10.89 15.25 15.84
N PRO A 52 11.15 15.87 17.00
CA PRO A 52 12.31 16.76 17.17
C PRO A 52 13.62 16.09 16.73
N GLY A 53 14.40 16.76 15.90
CA GLY A 53 15.68 16.28 15.39
C GLY A 53 15.60 15.17 14.32
N LYS A 54 14.42 14.76 13.89
CA LYS A 54 14.24 13.74 12.87
C LYS A 54 14.51 14.28 11.45
N PRO A 55 14.91 13.43 10.49
CA PRO A 55 15.38 13.88 9.18
C PRO A 55 14.39 14.76 8.43
N LEU A 56 13.12 14.33 8.29
CA LEU A 56 12.13 15.09 7.52
C LEU A 56 11.82 16.44 8.19
N ARG A 57 11.77 16.48 9.52
CA ARG A 57 11.61 17.73 10.28
C ARG A 57 12.75 18.70 10.00
N ARG A 58 14.00 18.24 10.04
CA ARG A 58 15.18 19.08 9.74
C ARG A 58 15.14 19.66 8.34
N PHE A 59 14.69 18.88 7.34
CA PHE A 59 14.53 19.40 5.97
C PHE A 59 13.51 20.53 5.91
N ILE A 60 12.39 20.38 6.64
CA ILE A 60 11.33 21.41 6.69
C ILE A 60 11.83 22.67 7.40
N GLU A 61 12.45 22.54 8.56
CA GLU A 61 12.93 23.67 9.38
C GLU A 61 14.06 24.44 8.67
N ASN A 62 14.92 23.75 7.92
CA ASN A 62 16.04 24.37 7.20
C ASN A 62 15.64 24.89 5.80
N ASN A 63 14.38 24.79 5.40
CA ASN A 63 13.92 25.13 4.05
C ASN A 63 14.70 24.43 2.92
N ASN A 64 15.33 23.31 3.23
CA ASN A 64 16.12 22.54 2.26
C ASN A 64 15.23 21.50 1.61
N ILE A 65 14.59 21.86 0.50
CA ILE A 65 13.69 20.95 -0.22
C ILE A 65 14.48 20.18 -1.26
N MET A 66 14.39 18.87 -1.17
CA MET A 66 14.88 17.91 -2.15
C MET A 66 13.73 17.04 -2.68
N ASN A 67 14.02 16.22 -3.68
CA ASN A 67 13.05 15.24 -4.15
C ASN A 67 12.78 14.19 -3.07
N MET A 68 11.52 13.90 -2.83
CA MET A 68 11.06 13.00 -1.77
C MET A 68 10.02 12.02 -2.28
N ILE A 69 10.03 10.82 -1.72
CA ILE A 69 9.01 9.82 -1.95
C ILE A 69 8.39 9.47 -0.61
N PHE A 70 7.08 9.68 -0.49
CA PHE A 70 6.28 9.34 0.69
C PHE A 70 5.52 8.06 0.42
N PHE A 71 5.81 6.98 1.13
CA PHE A 71 5.08 5.74 0.97
C PHE A 71 4.41 5.29 2.27
N GLY A 72 3.27 4.65 2.15
CA GLY A 72 2.50 4.15 3.28
C GLY A 72 0.99 4.24 3.07
N PRO A 73 0.18 3.76 4.05
CA PRO A 73 -1.27 3.67 3.93
C PRO A 73 -1.96 5.01 3.64
N PRO A 74 -3.20 5.00 3.11
CA PRO A 74 -3.99 6.21 2.94
C PRO A 74 -4.29 6.90 4.28
N GLY A 75 -4.66 8.18 4.26
CA GLY A 75 -5.07 8.93 5.45
C GLY A 75 -3.99 9.21 6.50
N THR A 76 -2.72 8.91 6.23
CA THR A 76 -1.60 9.04 7.18
C THR A 76 -0.89 10.40 7.15
N GLY A 77 -1.36 11.34 6.31
CA GLY A 77 -0.87 12.72 6.28
C GLY A 77 0.13 13.05 5.18
N LYS A 78 0.43 12.15 4.20
CA LYS A 78 1.39 12.37 3.10
C LYS A 78 1.15 13.70 2.37
N THR A 79 -0.06 13.93 1.87
CA THR A 79 -0.45 15.17 1.17
C THR A 79 -0.38 16.40 2.08
N THR A 80 -0.71 16.25 3.36
CA THR A 80 -0.64 17.33 4.36
C THR A 80 0.80 17.79 4.56
N VAL A 81 1.72 16.86 4.75
CA VAL A 81 3.15 17.16 4.93
C VAL A 81 3.73 17.78 3.67
N ALA A 82 3.36 17.31 2.47
CA ALA A 82 3.79 17.94 1.21
C ALA A 82 3.33 19.41 1.10
N ASN A 83 2.10 19.72 1.54
CA ASN A 83 1.62 21.11 1.60
C ASN A 83 2.46 21.97 2.57
N ILE A 84 2.77 21.46 3.75
CA ILE A 84 3.57 22.17 4.76
C ILE A 84 4.97 22.46 4.22
N ILE A 85 5.61 21.48 3.56
CA ILE A 85 6.92 21.62 2.93
C ILE A 85 6.92 22.75 1.90
N ALA A 86 5.98 22.71 0.96
CA ALA A 86 5.90 23.72 -0.10
C ALA A 86 5.65 25.12 0.45
N LYS A 87 4.76 25.24 1.45
CA LYS A 87 4.44 26.52 2.12
C LYS A 87 5.67 27.09 2.83
N ASN A 88 6.40 26.29 3.60
CA ASN A 88 7.57 26.73 4.34
C ASN A 88 8.69 27.21 3.40
N ALA A 89 8.85 26.55 2.25
CA ALA A 89 9.84 26.97 1.26
C ALA A 89 9.41 28.14 0.38
N GLY A 90 8.21 28.65 0.55
CA GLY A 90 7.68 29.75 -0.27
C GLY A 90 7.57 29.40 -1.76
N LYS A 91 7.47 28.09 -2.09
CA LYS A 91 7.31 27.60 -3.46
C LYS A 91 5.84 27.30 -3.79
N LYS A 92 5.48 27.57 -5.05
CA LYS A 92 4.15 27.17 -5.54
C LYS A 92 4.05 25.65 -5.58
N LEU A 93 2.96 25.09 -5.01
CA LEU A 93 2.67 23.68 -5.03
C LEU A 93 1.66 23.35 -6.14
N TYR A 94 2.06 22.49 -7.06
CA TYR A 94 1.16 21.85 -7.99
C TYR A 94 0.85 20.43 -7.52
N LYS A 95 -0.43 20.04 -7.60
CA LYS A 95 -0.89 18.70 -7.21
C LYS A 95 -1.46 18.00 -8.41
N LEU A 96 -0.90 16.85 -8.71
CA LEU A 96 -1.41 15.94 -9.73
C LEU A 96 -1.66 14.56 -9.12
N ASN A 97 -2.68 13.89 -9.59
CA ASN A 97 -2.91 12.48 -9.27
C ASN A 97 -2.57 11.65 -10.51
N ALA A 98 -1.61 10.74 -10.40
CA ALA A 98 -1.12 9.92 -11.50
C ALA A 98 -2.19 9.00 -12.12
N THR A 99 -3.32 8.77 -11.42
CA THR A 99 -4.45 8.03 -11.98
C THR A 99 -5.10 8.78 -13.16
N ASN A 100 -5.18 10.11 -13.07
CA ASN A 100 -5.89 10.95 -14.05
C ASN A 100 -4.96 11.90 -14.81
N ALA A 101 -3.74 12.12 -14.31
CA ALA A 101 -2.78 13.05 -14.90
C ALA A 101 -2.03 12.42 -16.08
N SER A 102 -1.58 13.29 -16.99
CA SER A 102 -0.74 12.94 -18.13
C SER A 102 0.58 13.73 -18.10
N VAL A 103 1.55 13.28 -18.91
CA VAL A 103 2.81 14.02 -19.10
C VAL A 103 2.55 15.43 -19.65
N LYS A 104 1.47 15.62 -20.42
CA LYS A 104 1.08 16.94 -20.95
C LYS A 104 0.72 17.92 -19.83
N ASP A 105 0.10 17.45 -18.75
CA ASP A 105 -0.25 18.30 -17.61
C ASP A 105 1.02 18.81 -16.92
N ILE A 106 2.03 17.95 -16.80
CA ILE A 106 3.34 18.31 -16.26
C ILE A 106 4.04 19.32 -17.18
N GLN A 107 4.01 19.10 -18.50
CA GLN A 107 4.56 20.03 -19.48
C GLN A 107 3.86 21.41 -19.45
N SER A 108 2.57 21.42 -19.15
CA SER A 108 1.83 22.69 -18.99
C SER A 108 2.28 23.46 -17.75
N ILE A 109 2.54 22.79 -16.64
CA ILE A 109 3.12 23.38 -15.43
C ILE A 109 4.49 23.98 -15.75
N ILE A 110 5.32 23.28 -16.52
CA ILE A 110 6.67 23.76 -16.88
C ILE A 110 6.60 24.99 -17.78
N LYS A 111 5.69 25.03 -18.76
CA LYS A 111 5.49 26.21 -19.61
C LYS A 111 5.08 27.45 -18.81
N GLU A 112 4.32 27.28 -17.72
CA GLU A 112 4.06 28.39 -16.80
C GLU A 112 5.33 28.89 -16.09
N LEU A 113 6.32 28.03 -15.87
CA LEU A 113 7.57 28.38 -15.19
C LEU A 113 8.51 29.19 -16.08
N ASP A 114 8.44 29.07 -17.39
CA ASP A 114 9.21 29.86 -18.34
C ASP A 114 8.75 31.32 -18.37
N THR A 115 7.69 31.67 -17.60
CA THR A 115 7.26 33.05 -17.40
C THR A 115 7.99 33.70 -16.22
N VAL A 116 8.02 35.03 -16.14
CA VAL A 116 8.78 35.85 -15.15
C VAL A 116 8.53 35.49 -13.69
N MET A 117 7.44 34.80 -13.37
CA MET A 117 7.13 34.33 -12.00
C MET A 117 7.80 32.97 -11.62
N GLY A 118 8.41 32.28 -12.55
CA GLY A 118 8.95 30.91 -12.35
C GLY A 118 10.35 30.83 -11.75
N TYR A 119 11.01 31.94 -11.44
CA TYR A 119 12.44 31.99 -11.06
C TYR A 119 12.81 31.23 -9.77
N LYS A 120 11.82 30.85 -8.91
CA LYS A 120 12.07 30.14 -7.64
C LYS A 120 11.88 28.61 -7.72
N GLY A 121 11.55 28.06 -8.89
CA GLY A 121 11.15 26.67 -9.03
C GLY A 121 9.82 26.36 -8.32
N VAL A 122 9.29 25.16 -8.53
CA VAL A 122 8.01 24.71 -7.95
C VAL A 122 8.16 23.38 -7.25
N VAL A 123 7.20 23.09 -6.39
CA VAL A 123 7.00 21.73 -5.83
C VAL A 123 5.89 21.06 -6.61
N LEU A 124 6.17 19.92 -7.21
CA LEU A 124 5.18 19.03 -7.80
C LEU A 124 4.87 17.90 -6.82
N TYR A 125 3.65 17.89 -6.25
CA TYR A 125 3.14 16.74 -5.53
C TYR A 125 2.42 15.82 -6.51
N LEU A 126 2.99 14.63 -6.72
CA LEU A 126 2.43 13.59 -7.58
C LEU A 126 1.88 12.45 -6.71
N ASP A 127 0.55 12.38 -6.60
CA ASP A 127 -0.13 11.34 -5.83
C ASP A 127 -0.27 10.06 -6.65
N GLU A 128 -0.10 8.90 -5.97
CA GLU A 128 -0.21 7.56 -6.54
C GLU A 128 0.71 7.34 -7.76
N ILE A 129 1.99 7.72 -7.64
CA ILE A 129 2.99 7.69 -8.74
C ILE A 129 3.09 6.32 -9.44
N GLN A 130 2.77 5.21 -8.76
CA GLN A 130 2.77 3.87 -9.34
C GLN A 130 1.79 3.71 -10.51
N ASN A 131 0.80 4.60 -10.64
CA ASN A 131 -0.13 4.60 -11.78
C ASN A 131 0.51 5.20 -13.06
N PHE A 132 1.63 5.88 -12.95
CA PHE A 132 2.42 6.28 -14.12
C PHE A 132 3.23 5.08 -14.63
N ASN A 133 3.13 4.81 -15.92
CA ASN A 133 3.99 3.82 -16.56
C ASN A 133 5.46 4.28 -16.60
N LYS A 134 6.38 3.35 -16.91
CA LYS A 134 7.82 3.61 -16.92
C LYS A 134 8.23 4.81 -17.80
N LYS A 135 7.60 4.97 -18.98
CA LYS A 135 7.89 6.11 -19.87
C LYS A 135 7.45 7.44 -19.29
N GLN A 136 6.30 7.47 -18.62
CA GLN A 136 5.81 8.67 -17.95
C GLN A 136 6.71 9.04 -16.76
N GLN A 137 7.14 8.06 -15.98
CA GLN A 137 8.09 8.29 -14.91
C GLN A 137 9.46 8.78 -15.43
N GLN A 138 9.96 8.22 -16.54
CA GLN A 138 11.18 8.69 -17.19
C GLN A 138 11.10 10.15 -17.62
N SER A 139 9.94 10.58 -18.13
CA SER A 139 9.75 11.98 -18.55
C SER A 139 9.84 12.99 -17.41
N LEU A 140 9.71 12.55 -16.15
CA LEU A 140 9.92 13.42 -14.98
C LEU A 140 11.39 13.73 -14.72
N LEU A 141 12.30 12.84 -15.13
CA LEU A 141 13.74 12.96 -14.81
C LEU A 141 14.34 14.26 -15.32
N GLU A 142 14.04 14.65 -16.57
CA GLU A 142 14.56 15.88 -17.17
C GLU A 142 14.26 17.09 -16.29
N PHE A 143 13.06 17.18 -15.75
CA PHE A 143 12.60 18.34 -14.96
C PHE A 143 13.07 18.31 -13.50
N ILE A 144 13.39 17.11 -12.99
CA ILE A 144 13.97 16.92 -11.67
C ILE A 144 15.46 17.25 -11.70
N GLU A 145 16.16 16.88 -12.78
CA GLU A 145 17.61 17.06 -12.92
C GLU A 145 18.00 18.52 -13.17
N ASP A 146 17.19 19.28 -13.89
CA ASP A 146 17.44 20.71 -14.12
C ASP A 146 16.99 21.62 -12.95
N GLY A 147 16.38 21.04 -11.91
CA GLY A 147 15.97 21.74 -10.71
C GLY A 147 14.74 22.64 -10.84
N ARG A 148 14.09 22.67 -12.01
CA ARG A 148 12.84 23.44 -12.22
C ARG A 148 11.70 22.90 -11.36
N ILE A 149 11.67 21.59 -11.15
CA ILE A 149 10.67 20.90 -10.32
C ILE A 149 11.37 20.21 -9.15
N THR A 150 10.88 20.44 -7.93
CA THR A 150 11.14 19.57 -6.79
C THR A 150 10.00 18.58 -6.68
N LEU A 151 10.26 17.29 -6.87
CA LEU A 151 9.26 16.25 -6.83
C LEU A 151 9.01 15.79 -5.39
N ILE A 152 7.75 15.78 -4.97
CA ILE A 152 7.29 15.01 -3.82
C ILE A 152 6.26 14.00 -4.35
N ALA A 153 6.67 12.75 -4.49
CA ALA A 153 5.77 11.69 -4.95
C ALA A 153 5.17 10.95 -3.76
N SER A 154 3.93 10.46 -3.88
CA SER A 154 3.32 9.56 -2.91
C SER A 154 2.88 8.26 -3.55
N THR A 155 2.91 7.19 -2.75
CA THR A 155 2.46 5.86 -3.14
C THR A 155 1.95 5.08 -1.92
N THR A 156 0.99 4.19 -2.14
CA THR A 156 0.56 3.20 -1.14
C THR A 156 1.34 1.90 -1.25
N GLU A 157 2.10 1.70 -2.33
CA GLU A 157 2.90 0.51 -2.60
C GLU A 157 4.35 0.68 -2.12
N ASN A 158 5.09 -0.44 -2.07
CA ASN A 158 6.52 -0.39 -1.81
C ASN A 158 7.23 0.30 -2.99
N PRO A 159 7.91 1.46 -2.76
CA PRO A 159 8.50 2.26 -3.82
C PRO A 159 9.57 1.53 -4.63
N TYR A 160 10.28 0.59 -4.02
CA TYR A 160 11.35 -0.18 -4.70
C TYR A 160 10.82 -1.09 -5.81
N PHE A 161 9.53 -1.44 -5.82
CA PHE A 161 8.90 -2.25 -6.86
C PHE A 161 8.12 -1.44 -7.89
N SER A 162 7.61 -0.27 -7.48
CA SER A 162 6.64 0.49 -8.29
C SER A 162 7.22 1.76 -8.92
N ILE A 163 8.37 2.24 -8.44
CA ILE A 163 8.98 3.48 -8.91
C ILE A 163 10.25 3.20 -9.71
N TYR A 164 10.44 3.94 -10.78
CA TYR A 164 11.63 3.83 -11.65
C TYR A 164 12.92 4.16 -10.87
N ASN A 165 13.92 3.27 -10.95
CA ASN A 165 15.15 3.35 -10.17
C ASN A 165 15.89 4.70 -10.28
N ALA A 166 15.84 5.36 -11.45
CA ALA A 166 16.49 6.66 -11.61
C ALA A 166 15.81 7.78 -10.83
N ILE A 167 14.50 7.69 -10.53
CA ILE A 167 13.80 8.60 -9.60
C ILE A 167 14.17 8.25 -8.15
N LEU A 168 14.20 6.97 -7.82
CA LEU A 168 14.59 6.49 -6.47
C LEU A 168 15.97 7.00 -6.07
N SER A 169 16.96 6.86 -6.96
CA SER A 169 18.36 7.28 -6.70
C SER A 169 18.54 8.78 -6.49
N ARG A 170 17.55 9.59 -6.89
CA ARG A 170 17.54 11.05 -6.79
C ARG A 170 16.58 11.58 -5.73
N SER A 171 15.97 10.68 -4.96
CA SER A 171 14.94 11.03 -3.99
C SER A 171 15.22 10.44 -2.62
N THR A 172 14.82 11.14 -1.56
CA THR A 172 14.82 10.58 -0.21
C THR A 172 13.47 9.96 0.09
N ILE A 173 13.49 8.71 0.58
CA ILE A 173 12.29 7.94 0.84
C ILE A 173 11.90 8.08 2.31
N PHE A 174 10.61 8.39 2.56
CA PHE A 174 10.04 8.48 3.91
C PHE A 174 8.82 7.57 4.03
N GLN A 175 8.87 6.68 5.00
CA GLN A 175 7.75 5.80 5.32
C GLN A 175 6.76 6.51 6.25
N PHE A 176 5.49 6.52 5.85
CA PHE A 176 4.38 6.95 6.68
C PHE A 176 3.70 5.69 7.28
N LEU A 177 3.59 5.66 8.58
CA LEU A 177 2.97 4.56 9.31
C LEU A 177 1.47 4.85 9.53
N PRO A 178 0.62 3.83 9.72
CA PRO A 178 -0.74 4.02 10.20
C PRO A 178 -0.73 4.87 11.47
N LEU A 179 -1.71 5.76 11.62
CA LEU A 179 -1.85 6.57 12.82
C LEU A 179 -2.27 5.67 14.01
N SER A 180 -1.74 5.96 15.18
CA SER A 180 -2.18 5.27 16.38
C SER A 180 -3.61 5.66 16.77
N VAL A 181 -4.27 4.83 17.57
CA VAL A 181 -5.60 5.15 18.14
C VAL A 181 -5.58 6.52 18.82
N HIS A 182 -4.52 6.82 19.57
CA HIS A 182 -4.35 8.10 20.24
C HIS A 182 -4.28 9.28 19.25
N ASP A 183 -3.51 9.14 18.16
CA ASP A 183 -3.40 10.19 17.13
C ASP A 183 -4.74 10.47 16.45
N ILE A 184 -5.51 9.39 16.17
CA ILE A 184 -6.86 9.52 15.59
C ILE A 184 -7.82 10.20 16.57
N VAL A 185 -7.81 9.79 17.84
CA VAL A 185 -8.65 10.40 18.89
C VAL A 185 -8.35 11.90 19.03
N ASP A 186 -7.09 12.31 18.99
CA ASP A 186 -6.72 13.72 19.06
C ASP A 186 -7.22 14.50 17.83
N GLY A 187 -7.15 13.89 16.64
CA GLY A 187 -7.74 14.45 15.41
C GLY A 187 -9.25 14.61 15.50
N LEU A 188 -9.96 13.61 16.00
CA LEU A 188 -11.41 13.64 16.21
C LEU A 188 -11.82 14.73 17.21
N LYS A 189 -11.11 14.86 18.34
CA LYS A 189 -11.35 15.93 19.32
C LYS A 189 -11.15 17.32 18.70
N ARG A 190 -10.13 17.49 17.85
CA ARG A 190 -9.96 18.76 17.11
C ARG A 190 -11.11 19.02 16.16
N ALA A 191 -11.61 17.99 15.46
CA ALA A 191 -12.75 18.11 14.56
C ALA A 191 -14.06 18.47 15.29
N VAL A 192 -14.32 17.84 16.43
CA VAL A 192 -15.50 18.16 17.27
C VAL A 192 -15.45 19.59 17.77
N ARG A 193 -14.30 20.09 18.25
CA ARG A 193 -14.13 21.50 18.64
C ARG A 193 -14.42 22.44 17.47
N LEU A 194 -13.92 22.16 16.29
CA LEU A 194 -14.17 22.97 15.09
C LEU A 194 -15.65 23.00 14.74
N LEU A 195 -16.38 21.89 14.87
CA LEU A 195 -17.83 21.86 14.68
C LEU A 195 -18.57 22.67 15.75
N GLN A 196 -18.11 22.61 17.01
CA GLN A 196 -18.65 23.42 18.10
C GLN A 196 -18.42 24.92 17.87
N ASP A 197 -17.24 25.31 17.39
CA ASP A 197 -16.89 26.69 17.04
C ASP A 197 -17.79 27.21 15.86
N ASP A 198 -18.21 26.33 14.97
CA ASP A 198 -19.17 26.60 13.90
C ASP A 198 -20.63 26.68 14.42
N GLY A 199 -20.86 26.48 15.71
CA GLY A 199 -22.19 26.56 16.33
C GLY A 199 -22.97 25.24 16.31
N VAL A 200 -22.34 24.10 15.96
CA VAL A 200 -22.98 22.78 16.04
C VAL A 200 -22.97 22.31 17.49
N SER A 201 -24.17 22.07 18.07
CA SER A 201 -24.27 21.50 19.42
C SER A 201 -23.98 19.99 19.36
N ILE A 202 -22.75 19.63 19.61
CA ILE A 202 -22.27 18.24 19.49
C ILE A 202 -21.49 17.83 20.74
N GLU A 203 -21.76 16.62 21.22
CA GLU A 203 -20.98 15.92 22.22
C GLU A 203 -20.62 14.52 21.71
N CYS A 204 -19.37 14.11 21.91
CA CYS A 204 -18.88 12.79 21.55
C CYS A 204 -18.30 12.11 22.79
N THR A 205 -18.83 10.95 23.15
CA THR A 205 -18.38 10.21 24.32
C THR A 205 -16.95 9.69 24.12
N PRO A 206 -16.15 9.49 25.21
CA PRO A 206 -14.82 8.88 25.10
C PRO A 206 -14.83 7.50 24.43
N GLY A 207 -15.88 6.70 24.65
CA GLY A 207 -16.05 5.41 23.98
C GLY A 207 -16.27 5.54 22.48
N ALA A 208 -17.03 6.56 22.03
CA ALA A 208 -17.22 6.82 20.60
C ALA A 208 -15.92 7.23 19.89
N PHE A 209 -15.12 8.10 20.52
CA PHE A 209 -13.80 8.45 19.96
C PHE A 209 -12.91 7.22 19.77
N SER A 210 -12.82 6.34 20.78
CA SER A 210 -12.04 5.11 20.70
C SER A 210 -12.58 4.18 19.62
N TYR A 211 -13.91 4.03 19.56
CA TYR A 211 -14.56 3.18 18.57
C TYR A 211 -14.32 3.65 17.13
N ILE A 212 -14.48 4.97 16.84
CA ILE A 212 -14.15 5.53 15.52
C ILE A 212 -12.67 5.30 15.20
N ALA A 213 -11.77 5.51 16.15
CA ALA A 213 -10.35 5.33 15.95
C ALA A 213 -9.99 3.89 15.59
N ASP A 214 -10.59 2.91 16.27
CA ASP A 214 -10.39 1.49 16.03
C ASP A 214 -10.87 1.09 14.63
N ILE A 215 -12.09 1.48 14.23
CA ILE A 215 -12.66 1.12 12.92
C ILE A 215 -12.02 1.86 11.74
N SER A 216 -11.33 2.98 12.01
CA SER A 216 -10.61 3.75 10.98
C SER A 216 -9.26 3.14 10.60
N SER A 217 -8.73 2.20 11.42
CA SER A 217 -7.50 1.45 11.12
C SER A 217 -6.28 2.34 10.81
N GLY A 218 -6.17 3.48 11.50
CA GLY A 218 -5.07 4.43 11.32
C GLY A 218 -5.22 5.39 10.15
N ASP A 219 -6.39 5.43 9.49
CA ASP A 219 -6.74 6.38 8.43
C ASP A 219 -7.57 7.54 8.99
N MET A 220 -6.95 8.73 9.11
CA MET A 220 -7.62 9.96 9.60
C MET A 220 -8.78 10.38 8.68
N ARG A 221 -8.67 10.19 7.37
CA ARG A 221 -9.72 10.57 6.41
C ARG A 221 -10.98 9.73 6.63
N LYS A 222 -10.78 8.41 6.85
CA LYS A 222 -11.87 7.49 7.19
C LYS A 222 -12.52 7.88 8.53
N ALA A 223 -11.71 8.19 9.55
CA ALA A 223 -12.21 8.63 10.85
C ALA A 223 -13.08 9.90 10.74
N MET A 224 -12.64 10.89 9.96
CA MET A 224 -13.40 12.11 9.72
C MET A 224 -14.71 11.85 8.95
N GLY A 225 -14.67 10.96 7.95
CA GLY A 225 -15.90 10.59 7.20
C GLY A 225 -16.95 9.91 8.10
N ILE A 226 -16.51 9.07 9.04
CA ILE A 226 -17.41 8.44 10.03
C ILE A 226 -18.04 9.51 10.93
N LEU A 227 -17.23 10.45 11.44
CA LEU A 227 -17.72 11.55 12.27
C LEU A 227 -18.72 12.43 11.50
N GLU A 228 -18.40 12.81 10.25
CA GLU A 228 -19.31 13.59 9.39
C GLU A 228 -20.64 12.87 9.16
N MET A 229 -20.59 11.55 8.90
CA MET A 229 -21.79 10.75 8.72
C MET A 229 -22.64 10.72 10.00
N ALA A 230 -21.99 10.53 11.16
CA ALA A 230 -22.67 10.54 12.46
C ALA A 230 -23.39 11.87 12.72
N VAL A 231 -22.73 12.99 12.40
CA VAL A 231 -23.32 14.34 12.53
C VAL A 231 -24.48 14.54 11.56
N SER A 232 -24.38 14.01 10.34
CA SER A 232 -25.37 14.24 9.28
C SER A 232 -26.67 13.45 9.44
N THR A 233 -26.67 12.38 10.24
CA THR A 233 -27.84 11.50 10.43
C THR A 233 -28.69 11.88 11.63
N GLU A 234 -28.20 12.73 12.51
CA GLU A 234 -28.95 13.19 13.67
C GLU A 234 -29.78 14.44 13.34
N ASP A 235 -31.09 14.37 13.64
CA ASP A 235 -32.07 15.44 13.40
C ASP A 235 -32.37 16.29 14.65
N THR A 236 -31.51 16.15 15.69
CA THR A 236 -31.74 16.80 16.98
C THR A 236 -30.95 18.11 17.10
N SER A 237 -31.47 19.03 17.93
CA SER A 237 -30.81 20.31 18.25
C SER A 237 -29.48 20.10 19.03
N HIS A 238 -29.31 18.94 19.61
CA HIS A 238 -28.09 18.51 20.31
C HIS A 238 -27.70 17.09 19.87
N ILE A 239 -26.54 16.95 19.29
CA ILE A 239 -26.01 15.68 18.74
C ILE A 239 -25.16 15.00 19.79
N LEU A 240 -25.58 13.81 20.24
CA LEU A 240 -24.79 12.97 21.13
C LEU A 240 -24.28 11.74 20.38
N ILE A 241 -22.97 11.67 20.13
CA ILE A 241 -22.33 10.54 19.45
C ILE A 241 -21.84 9.53 20.48
N THR A 242 -22.39 8.32 20.38
CA THR A 242 -22.03 7.16 21.20
C THR A 242 -21.53 6.02 20.32
N PRO A 243 -20.88 4.97 20.86
CA PRO A 243 -20.53 3.79 20.07
C PRO A 243 -21.74 3.18 19.34
N GLU A 244 -22.88 3.11 20.02
CA GLU A 244 -24.12 2.54 19.48
C GLU A 244 -24.67 3.37 18.31
N SER A 245 -24.58 4.73 18.39
CA SER A 245 -24.99 5.60 17.28
C SER A 245 -24.14 5.36 16.03
N ILE A 246 -22.83 5.11 16.20
CA ILE A 246 -21.91 4.81 15.10
C ILE A 246 -22.18 3.41 14.51
N GLU A 247 -22.45 2.41 15.36
CA GLU A 247 -22.82 1.06 14.89
C GLU A 247 -24.08 1.08 14.00
N ASN A 248 -25.05 1.92 14.36
CA ASN A 248 -26.31 2.06 13.61
C ASN A 248 -26.13 2.73 12.23
N LEU A 249 -25.06 3.53 12.04
CA LEU A 249 -24.76 4.15 10.75
C LEU A 249 -24.32 3.15 9.68
N GLY A 250 -23.85 1.98 10.10
CA GLY A 250 -23.25 0.98 9.23
C GLY A 250 -23.97 -0.35 9.26
N GLN A 251 -25.12 -0.48 8.58
CA GLN A 251 -25.62 -1.83 8.29
C GLN A 251 -24.64 -2.53 7.35
N SER A 252 -23.98 -3.56 7.85
CA SER A 252 -23.18 -4.61 7.20
C SER A 252 -21.76 -4.30 6.69
N SER A 253 -21.39 -3.14 6.22
CA SER A 253 -20.01 -2.92 5.72
C SER A 253 -19.00 -2.44 6.78
N MET A 254 -19.47 -1.75 7.84
CA MET A 254 -18.59 -1.25 8.92
C MET A 254 -18.16 -2.32 9.94
N ARG A 255 -18.96 -3.36 10.17
CA ARG A 255 -18.64 -4.42 11.14
C ARG A 255 -17.40 -5.24 10.80
N PHE A 256 -16.94 -5.19 9.54
CA PHE A 256 -15.82 -6.02 9.10
C PHE A 256 -14.48 -5.26 9.03
N ASP A 257 -14.53 -3.94 9.00
CA ASP A 257 -13.33 -3.10 8.96
C ASP A 257 -12.90 -2.62 10.37
N ALA A 258 -13.56 -3.14 11.41
CA ALA A 258 -13.45 -2.68 12.79
C ALA A 258 -12.04 -2.78 13.39
N THR A 259 -11.15 -3.60 12.80
CA THR A 259 -9.72 -3.54 13.13
C THR A 259 -8.92 -4.03 11.92
N GLY A 260 -8.04 -3.22 11.36
CA GLY A 260 -7.04 -3.68 10.39
C GLY A 260 -6.24 -4.89 10.92
N HIS A 261 -6.11 -5.02 12.24
CA HIS A 261 -5.59 -6.20 12.91
C HIS A 261 -6.47 -7.44 12.73
N GLU A 262 -7.79 -7.32 12.77
CA GLU A 262 -8.68 -8.48 12.62
C GLU A 262 -8.63 -9.03 11.19
N HIS A 263 -8.61 -8.18 10.19
CA HIS A 263 -8.47 -8.60 8.79
C HIS A 263 -7.16 -9.37 8.57
N TYR A 264 -6.02 -8.86 9.06
CA TYR A 264 -4.74 -9.58 8.99
C TYR A 264 -4.73 -10.87 9.80
N ASN A 265 -5.38 -10.87 10.96
CA ASN A 265 -5.54 -12.08 11.76
C ASN A 265 -6.39 -13.13 11.06
N LEU A 266 -7.47 -12.74 10.38
CA LEU A 266 -8.30 -13.63 9.57
C LEU A 266 -7.55 -14.23 8.38
N LEU A 267 -6.77 -13.41 7.65
CA LEU A 267 -5.90 -13.91 6.58
C LEU A 267 -4.83 -14.87 7.11
N SER A 268 -4.27 -14.59 8.28
CA SER A 268 -3.30 -15.46 8.95
C SER A 268 -3.96 -16.77 9.43
N ALA A 269 -5.16 -16.69 10.00
CA ALA A 269 -5.92 -17.86 10.43
C ALA A 269 -6.33 -18.75 9.24
N LEU A 270 -6.79 -18.16 8.14
CA LEU A 270 -7.08 -18.87 6.88
C LEU A 270 -5.84 -19.64 6.40
N GLN A 271 -4.68 -18.97 6.30
CA GLN A 271 -3.44 -19.61 5.87
C GLN A 271 -3.03 -20.75 6.81
N LYS A 272 -3.07 -20.53 8.13
CA LYS A 272 -2.68 -21.52 9.13
C LYS A 272 -3.62 -22.74 9.11
N SER A 273 -4.91 -22.53 8.88
CA SER A 273 -5.89 -23.63 8.75
C SER A 273 -5.63 -24.46 7.49
N ILE A 274 -5.37 -23.83 6.34
CA ILE A 274 -4.99 -24.52 5.11
C ILE A 274 -3.66 -25.27 5.30
N ARG A 275 -2.65 -24.64 5.90
CA ARG A 275 -1.36 -25.24 6.21
C ARG A 275 -1.50 -26.43 7.16
N GLY A 276 -2.38 -26.30 8.14
CA GLY A 276 -2.72 -27.37 9.11
C GLY A 276 -3.63 -28.46 8.55
N SER A 277 -4.07 -28.34 7.30
CA SER A 277 -4.99 -29.30 6.65
C SER A 277 -6.35 -29.44 7.37
N ASP A 278 -6.87 -28.32 7.89
CA ASP A 278 -8.21 -28.22 8.47
C ASP A 278 -9.13 -27.46 7.49
N PRO A 279 -9.90 -28.15 6.63
CA PRO A 279 -10.78 -27.51 5.67
C PRO A 279 -11.97 -26.80 6.32
N ASP A 280 -12.48 -27.27 7.47
CA ASP A 280 -13.62 -26.68 8.14
C ASP A 280 -13.26 -25.32 8.74
N ALA A 281 -12.13 -25.24 9.45
CA ALA A 281 -11.60 -23.96 9.95
C ALA A 281 -11.26 -23.01 8.79
N ALA A 282 -10.67 -23.51 7.69
CA ALA A 282 -10.33 -22.70 6.52
C ALA A 282 -11.57 -22.08 5.88
N VAL A 283 -12.64 -22.86 5.68
CA VAL A 283 -13.93 -22.36 5.14
C VAL A 283 -14.58 -21.37 6.11
N HIS A 284 -14.49 -21.59 7.43
CA HIS A 284 -15.02 -20.65 8.41
C HIS A 284 -14.33 -19.27 8.31
N TYR A 285 -12.99 -19.25 8.27
CA TYR A 285 -12.24 -17.98 8.13
C TYR A 285 -12.43 -17.34 6.75
N LEU A 286 -12.56 -18.14 5.68
CA LEU A 286 -12.97 -17.63 4.37
C LEU A 286 -14.33 -16.94 4.45
N ALA A 287 -15.34 -17.54 5.06
CA ALA A 287 -16.68 -16.97 5.17
C ALA A 287 -16.65 -15.60 5.90
N ARG A 288 -15.83 -15.47 6.94
CA ARG A 288 -15.62 -14.19 7.64
C ARG A 288 -14.99 -13.13 6.72
N LEU A 289 -13.98 -13.49 5.94
CA LEU A 289 -13.33 -12.60 4.95
C LEU A 289 -14.29 -12.21 3.81
N VAL A 290 -15.12 -13.13 3.34
CA VAL A 290 -16.17 -12.88 2.33
C VAL A 290 -17.18 -11.85 2.85
N LYS A 291 -17.66 -12.00 4.08
CA LYS A 291 -18.54 -11.00 4.72
C LYS A 291 -17.89 -9.63 4.82
N GLY A 292 -16.56 -9.55 4.91
CA GLY A 292 -15.79 -8.32 4.88
C GLY A 292 -15.57 -7.71 3.49
N GLY A 293 -16.07 -8.36 2.44
CA GLY A 293 -15.91 -7.86 1.08
C GLY A 293 -14.48 -7.85 0.54
N SER A 294 -13.56 -8.59 1.16
CA SER A 294 -12.10 -8.50 0.92
C SER A 294 -11.61 -9.37 -0.24
N LEU A 295 -12.27 -9.36 -1.40
CA LEU A 295 -11.99 -10.26 -2.53
C LEU A 295 -10.51 -10.26 -2.95
N ASP A 296 -9.92 -9.09 -3.20
CA ASP A 296 -8.53 -8.99 -3.67
C ASP A 296 -7.51 -9.50 -2.63
N SER A 297 -7.77 -9.28 -1.34
CA SER A 297 -6.92 -9.79 -0.25
C SER A 297 -6.97 -11.31 -0.15
N ILE A 298 -8.16 -11.90 -0.31
CA ILE A 298 -8.37 -13.35 -0.35
C ILE A 298 -7.63 -13.95 -1.55
N ILE A 299 -7.83 -13.40 -2.75
CA ILE A 299 -7.17 -13.84 -3.99
C ILE A 299 -5.66 -13.84 -3.83
N ARG A 300 -5.09 -12.71 -3.36
CA ARG A 300 -3.65 -12.59 -3.14
C ARG A 300 -3.14 -13.62 -2.15
N ARG A 301 -3.83 -13.82 -1.04
CA ARG A 301 -3.42 -14.76 0.01
C ARG A 301 -3.46 -16.21 -0.46
N LEU A 302 -4.51 -16.62 -1.15
CA LEU A 302 -4.64 -17.99 -1.68
C LEU A 302 -3.58 -18.30 -2.74
N GLY A 303 -3.24 -17.34 -3.59
CA GLY A 303 -2.12 -17.48 -4.54
C GLY A 303 -0.78 -17.72 -3.84
N VAL A 304 -0.50 -16.99 -2.75
CA VAL A 304 0.71 -17.21 -1.93
C VAL A 304 0.67 -18.59 -1.27
N ILE A 305 -0.44 -18.98 -0.64
CA ILE A 305 -0.61 -20.30 0.02
C ILE A 305 -0.33 -21.45 -0.96
N ALA A 306 -0.84 -21.36 -2.19
CA ALA A 306 -0.62 -22.41 -3.20
C ALA A 306 0.87 -22.62 -3.50
N ALA A 307 1.69 -21.57 -3.48
CA ALA A 307 3.12 -21.66 -3.73
C ALA A 307 3.93 -21.96 -2.46
N GLU A 308 3.58 -21.34 -1.32
CA GLU A 308 4.31 -21.41 -0.06
C GLU A 308 4.06 -22.72 0.69
N ASP A 309 2.77 -23.13 0.80
CA ASP A 309 2.36 -24.24 1.67
C ASP A 309 2.14 -25.55 0.90
N ILE A 310 1.65 -25.49 -0.34
CA ILE A 310 1.47 -26.68 -1.19
C ILE A 310 2.73 -26.93 -2.04
N GLY A 311 3.20 -25.91 -2.74
CA GLY A 311 4.43 -25.94 -3.51
C GLY A 311 4.59 -27.19 -4.36
N LEU A 312 5.73 -27.83 -4.27
CA LEU A 312 6.06 -29.03 -5.05
C LEU A 312 5.41 -30.31 -4.53
N ALA A 313 4.69 -30.30 -3.41
CA ALA A 313 3.91 -31.47 -3.01
C ALA A 313 2.80 -31.81 -4.03
N HIS A 314 2.27 -30.79 -4.72
CA HIS A 314 1.34 -30.96 -5.83
C HIS A 314 1.60 -29.88 -6.91
N PRO A 315 2.43 -30.17 -7.93
CA PRO A 315 2.92 -29.16 -8.90
C PRO A 315 1.83 -28.37 -9.64
N ASN A 316 0.66 -28.98 -9.86
CA ASN A 316 -0.46 -28.33 -10.53
C ASN A 316 -1.29 -27.42 -9.61
N ALA A 317 -1.01 -27.41 -8.29
CA ALA A 317 -1.82 -26.65 -7.34
C ALA A 317 -1.85 -25.15 -7.69
N LEU A 318 -0.73 -24.58 -8.05
CA LEU A 318 -0.64 -23.16 -8.42
C LEU A 318 -1.49 -22.83 -9.66
N ALA A 319 -1.44 -23.68 -10.70
CA ALA A 319 -2.20 -23.47 -11.95
C ALA A 319 -3.71 -23.62 -11.72
N ILE A 320 -4.15 -24.64 -10.98
CA ILE A 320 -5.54 -24.88 -10.65
C ILE A 320 -6.07 -23.72 -9.78
N THR A 321 -5.33 -23.35 -8.75
CA THR A 321 -5.66 -22.21 -7.88
C THR A 321 -5.82 -20.94 -8.69
N ASN A 322 -4.86 -20.60 -9.57
CA ASN A 322 -4.94 -19.41 -10.41
C ASN A 322 -6.22 -19.43 -11.29
N GLY A 323 -6.61 -20.56 -11.87
CA GLY A 323 -7.87 -20.68 -12.61
C GLY A 323 -9.10 -20.29 -11.79
N GLY A 324 -9.22 -20.83 -10.57
CA GLY A 324 -10.30 -20.49 -9.65
C GLY A 324 -10.28 -19.02 -9.22
N LEU A 325 -9.08 -18.47 -8.90
CA LEU A 325 -8.94 -17.08 -8.48
C LEU A 325 -9.29 -16.07 -9.59
N GLN A 326 -8.91 -16.37 -10.85
CA GLN A 326 -9.30 -15.52 -11.99
C GLN A 326 -10.81 -15.56 -12.22
N MET A 327 -11.43 -16.74 -12.12
CA MET A 327 -12.88 -16.88 -12.25
C MET A 327 -13.61 -16.13 -11.11
N ALA A 328 -13.14 -16.24 -9.87
CA ALA A 328 -13.70 -15.51 -8.74
C ALA A 328 -13.63 -13.99 -8.93
N ARG A 329 -12.53 -13.48 -9.51
CA ARG A 329 -12.36 -12.05 -9.82
C ARG A 329 -13.33 -11.55 -10.88
N VAL A 330 -13.60 -12.37 -11.92
CA VAL A 330 -14.53 -12.01 -13.00
C VAL A 330 -15.97 -12.01 -12.53
N VAL A 331 -16.35 -13.01 -11.72
CA VAL A 331 -17.72 -13.18 -11.24
C VAL A 331 -18.07 -12.20 -10.12
N GLY A 332 -17.15 -11.96 -9.17
CA GLY A 332 -17.40 -11.09 -8.03
C GLY A 332 -18.31 -11.70 -6.97
N PHE A 333 -18.51 -10.99 -5.85
CA PHE A 333 -19.43 -11.39 -4.80
C PHE A 333 -20.89 -11.10 -5.19
N PRO A 334 -21.84 -11.96 -4.77
CA PRO A 334 -21.70 -13.08 -3.81
C PRO A 334 -21.19 -14.41 -4.39
N GLU A 335 -21.30 -14.65 -5.69
CA GLU A 335 -21.05 -15.95 -6.33
C GLU A 335 -19.58 -16.38 -6.25
N ALA A 336 -18.62 -15.43 -6.21
CA ALA A 336 -17.21 -15.73 -6.00
C ALA A 336 -16.95 -16.56 -4.73
N SER A 337 -17.84 -16.47 -3.73
CA SER A 337 -17.73 -17.24 -2.49
C SER A 337 -17.72 -18.74 -2.70
N ILE A 338 -18.49 -19.23 -3.70
CA ILE A 338 -18.58 -20.66 -4.05
C ILE A 338 -17.26 -21.13 -4.65
N ILE A 339 -16.72 -20.36 -5.61
CA ILE A 339 -15.45 -20.66 -6.28
C ILE A 339 -14.29 -20.64 -5.28
N LEU A 340 -14.26 -19.62 -4.40
CA LEU A 340 -13.23 -19.51 -3.38
C LEU A 340 -13.30 -20.63 -2.35
N SER A 341 -14.50 -21.12 -2.01
CA SER A 341 -14.68 -22.25 -1.10
C SER A 341 -14.08 -23.53 -1.69
N GLU A 342 -14.32 -23.82 -2.98
CA GLU A 342 -13.72 -24.94 -3.68
C GLU A 342 -12.19 -24.87 -3.67
N VAL A 343 -11.62 -23.69 -3.98
CA VAL A 343 -10.16 -23.45 -3.95
C VAL A 343 -9.60 -23.67 -2.54
N VAL A 344 -10.27 -23.18 -1.50
CA VAL A 344 -9.81 -23.31 -0.11
C VAL A 344 -9.82 -24.77 0.35
N ILE A 345 -10.90 -25.52 0.06
CA ILE A 345 -10.99 -26.94 0.39
C ILE A 345 -9.92 -27.73 -0.37
N TYR A 346 -9.76 -27.46 -1.66
CA TYR A 346 -8.72 -28.08 -2.48
C TYR A 346 -7.34 -27.88 -1.86
N LEU A 347 -6.95 -26.66 -1.54
CA LEU A 347 -5.66 -26.37 -0.92
C LEU A 347 -5.51 -26.98 0.47
N ALA A 348 -6.56 -26.97 1.30
CA ALA A 348 -6.55 -27.55 2.63
C ALA A 348 -6.33 -29.06 2.62
N THR A 349 -6.87 -29.77 1.63
CA THR A 349 -6.81 -31.22 1.54
C THR A 349 -5.58 -31.78 0.80
N LEU A 350 -4.81 -30.94 0.10
CA LEU A 350 -3.57 -31.36 -0.56
C LEU A 350 -2.42 -31.63 0.40
N PRO A 351 -1.46 -32.50 0.03
CA PRO A 351 -0.19 -32.61 0.76
C PRO A 351 0.57 -31.26 0.74
N LYS A 352 1.42 -31.07 1.73
CA LYS A 352 2.12 -29.81 1.98
C LYS A 352 3.62 -29.94 1.71
N SER A 353 4.22 -28.88 1.14
CA SER A 353 5.68 -28.72 1.03
C SER A 353 6.03 -27.23 0.98
N ASN A 354 6.97 -26.82 1.81
CA ASN A 354 7.55 -25.48 1.80
C ASN A 354 8.95 -25.46 1.19
N SER A 355 9.39 -26.52 0.53
CA SER A 355 10.74 -26.67 0.01
C SER A 355 11.17 -25.52 -0.92
N ALA A 356 10.28 -25.06 -1.80
CA ALA A 356 10.54 -23.94 -2.69
C ALA A 356 10.62 -22.60 -1.94
N CYS A 357 9.76 -22.40 -0.94
CA CYS A 357 9.77 -21.19 -0.10
C CYS A 357 11.06 -21.12 0.74
N ALA A 358 11.45 -22.22 1.38
CA ALA A 358 12.68 -22.30 2.15
C ALA A 358 13.92 -22.04 1.27
N ALA A 359 13.96 -22.61 0.06
CA ALA A 359 15.08 -22.44 -0.86
C ALA A 359 15.33 -20.98 -1.24
N ILE A 360 14.29 -20.24 -1.58
CA ILE A 360 14.45 -18.81 -1.92
C ILE A 360 14.78 -17.95 -0.70
N GLN A 361 14.24 -18.27 0.48
CA GLN A 361 14.54 -17.54 1.72
C GLN A 361 16.01 -17.75 2.13
N ASP A 362 16.53 -18.98 2.05
CA ASP A 362 17.94 -19.30 2.31
C ASP A 362 18.86 -18.54 1.34
N ALA A 363 18.51 -18.50 0.05
CA ALA A 363 19.31 -17.81 -0.96
C ALA A 363 19.30 -16.27 -0.74
N LEU A 364 18.17 -15.67 -0.40
CA LEU A 364 18.08 -14.24 -0.07
C LEU A 364 18.88 -13.90 1.20
N SER A 365 18.80 -14.75 2.22
CA SER A 365 19.56 -14.58 3.46
C SER A 365 21.08 -14.63 3.23
N ASP A 366 21.55 -15.50 2.32
CA ASP A 366 22.97 -15.54 1.97
C ASP A 366 23.43 -14.25 1.25
N LEU A 367 22.60 -13.68 0.37
CA LEU A 367 22.89 -12.40 -0.29
C LEU A 367 23.01 -11.23 0.70
N ASP A 368 22.24 -11.26 1.77
CA ASP A 368 22.28 -10.21 2.81
C ASP A 368 23.47 -10.41 3.77
N ALA A 369 23.93 -11.65 3.97
CA ALA A 369 24.91 -12.00 5.00
C ALA A 369 26.36 -12.10 4.48
N THR A 370 26.55 -12.40 3.20
CA THR A 370 27.87 -12.72 2.64
C THR A 370 28.06 -12.19 1.22
N ASP A 371 29.33 -11.96 0.86
CA ASP A 371 29.69 -11.77 -0.55
C ASP A 371 29.61 -13.13 -1.28
N THR A 372 28.59 -13.26 -2.11
CA THR A 372 28.34 -14.49 -2.87
C THR A 372 29.25 -14.66 -4.09
N GLY A 373 30.04 -13.65 -4.44
CA GLY A 373 30.98 -13.68 -5.55
C GLY A 373 30.37 -13.44 -6.93
N ASP A 374 31.22 -13.44 -7.94
CA ASP A 374 30.82 -13.17 -9.34
C ASP A 374 30.22 -14.42 -10.02
N ILE A 375 29.36 -14.18 -11.00
CA ILE A 375 28.84 -15.25 -11.87
C ILE A 375 29.97 -15.94 -12.58
N PRO A 376 30.06 -17.29 -12.54
CA PRO A 376 31.08 -18.07 -13.25
C PRO A 376 31.18 -17.67 -14.72
N LYS A 377 32.40 -17.46 -15.22
CA LYS A 377 32.60 -16.88 -16.55
C LYS A 377 31.96 -17.69 -17.68
N HIS A 378 31.95 -19.02 -17.59
CA HIS A 378 31.29 -19.88 -18.57
C HIS A 378 29.75 -19.78 -18.59
N LEU A 379 29.12 -19.17 -17.58
CA LEU A 379 27.68 -18.91 -17.51
C LEU A 379 27.30 -17.49 -17.94
N GLN A 380 28.28 -16.61 -18.15
CA GLN A 380 28.01 -15.24 -18.61
C GLN A 380 27.57 -15.27 -20.07
N ASP A 381 26.84 -14.24 -20.50
CA ASP A 381 26.41 -14.11 -21.90
C ASP A 381 27.62 -14.01 -22.82
N GLY A 382 27.72 -14.94 -23.75
CA GLY A 382 28.79 -15.01 -24.76
C GLY A 382 28.40 -14.51 -26.14
N HIS A 383 27.20 -13.94 -26.33
CA HIS A 383 26.67 -13.58 -27.65
C HIS A 383 27.16 -12.22 -28.18
N TYR A 384 28.26 -11.69 -27.68
CA TYR A 384 28.84 -10.43 -28.15
C TYR A 384 30.28 -10.59 -28.66
N ALA A 385 30.68 -9.74 -29.62
CA ALA A 385 32.03 -9.76 -30.17
C ALA A 385 33.07 -9.45 -29.09
N GLY A 386 33.98 -10.41 -28.83
CA GLY A 386 35.02 -10.27 -27.81
C GLY A 386 34.80 -11.02 -26.50
N ALA A 387 33.66 -11.69 -26.30
CA ALA A 387 33.35 -12.45 -25.10
C ALA A 387 34.46 -13.45 -24.76
N GLU A 388 35.00 -14.21 -25.72
CA GLU A 388 36.12 -15.12 -25.52
C GLU A 388 37.40 -14.43 -25.01
N LYS A 389 37.66 -13.17 -25.45
CA LYS A 389 38.84 -12.42 -24.99
C LYS A 389 38.73 -12.03 -23.51
N LEU A 390 37.49 -11.94 -23.00
CA LEU A 390 37.16 -11.67 -21.61
C LEU A 390 37.03 -12.97 -20.77
N GLY A 391 37.30 -14.14 -21.40
CA GLY A 391 37.28 -15.44 -20.74
C GLY A 391 35.88 -16.05 -20.60
N VAL A 392 34.88 -15.50 -21.32
CA VAL A 392 33.51 -16.05 -21.38
C VAL A 392 33.49 -17.21 -22.38
N LYS A 393 33.87 -18.40 -21.90
CA LYS A 393 33.91 -19.64 -22.69
C LYS A 393 33.83 -20.85 -21.79
N GLY A 394 33.58 -22.03 -22.37
CA GLY A 394 33.67 -23.32 -21.65
C GLY A 394 32.34 -23.83 -21.11
N TYR A 395 31.22 -23.20 -21.44
CA TYR A 395 29.90 -23.73 -21.10
C TYR A 395 29.65 -25.06 -21.80
N LYS A 396 29.30 -26.08 -21.01
CA LYS A 396 28.92 -27.39 -21.53
C LYS A 396 27.40 -27.42 -21.68
N TYR A 397 26.91 -27.58 -22.91
CA TYR A 397 25.48 -27.58 -23.23
C TYR A 397 24.86 -28.94 -22.84
N PRO A 398 24.00 -29.02 -21.82
CA PRO A 398 23.50 -30.30 -21.28
C PRO A 398 22.77 -31.17 -22.32
N HIS A 399 22.06 -30.59 -23.28
CA HIS A 399 21.36 -31.36 -24.33
C HIS A 399 22.32 -32.11 -25.30
N ALA A 400 23.61 -31.83 -25.27
CA ALA A 400 24.61 -32.57 -26.04
C ALA A 400 25.14 -33.85 -25.29
N TYR A 401 24.62 -34.09 -24.07
CA TYR A 401 25.06 -35.19 -23.22
C TYR A 401 23.91 -36.16 -22.89
N PRO A 402 24.24 -37.43 -22.54
CA PRO A 402 23.23 -38.39 -22.13
C PRO A 402 22.35 -37.88 -20.99
N ASN A 403 21.05 -38.21 -21.02
CA ASN A 403 20.05 -37.75 -20.06
C ASN A 403 19.94 -36.22 -19.96
N ASN A 404 20.43 -35.45 -20.94
CA ASN A 404 20.52 -34.01 -20.92
C ASN A 404 21.16 -33.44 -19.63
N TYR A 405 22.20 -34.14 -19.14
CA TYR A 405 22.91 -33.78 -17.93
C TYR A 405 24.43 -33.84 -18.14
N VAL A 406 25.12 -32.85 -17.60
CA VAL A 406 26.57 -32.81 -17.52
C VAL A 406 27.00 -32.12 -16.23
N GLU A 407 27.98 -32.68 -15.57
CA GLU A 407 28.55 -32.07 -14.36
C GLU A 407 29.36 -30.83 -14.72
N GLN A 408 28.92 -29.68 -14.19
CA GLN A 408 29.67 -28.42 -14.23
C GLN A 408 29.22 -27.53 -13.07
N GLN A 409 30.05 -26.56 -12.72
CA GLN A 409 29.74 -25.62 -11.65
C GLN A 409 28.75 -24.56 -12.14
N TYR A 410 27.68 -24.32 -11.39
CA TYR A 410 26.67 -23.29 -11.68
C TYR A 410 26.68 -22.15 -10.67
N LEU A 411 27.02 -22.39 -9.42
CA LEU A 411 27.11 -21.35 -8.40
C LEU A 411 28.47 -20.65 -8.42
N PRO A 412 28.56 -19.39 -7.99
CA PRO A 412 29.81 -18.67 -7.76
C PRO A 412 30.77 -19.44 -6.85
N ASP A 413 32.06 -19.18 -6.96
CA ASP A 413 33.11 -19.88 -6.20
C ASP A 413 32.92 -19.80 -4.69
N ASN A 414 32.48 -18.65 -4.19
CA ASN A 414 32.28 -18.41 -2.76
C ASN A 414 31.16 -19.27 -2.15
N ILE A 415 30.22 -19.73 -2.95
CA ILE A 415 29.05 -20.50 -2.53
C ILE A 415 28.84 -21.78 -3.33
N LYS A 416 29.87 -22.28 -3.98
CA LYS A 416 29.81 -23.47 -4.90
C LYS A 416 29.24 -24.74 -4.25
N ASP A 417 29.42 -24.90 -2.95
CA ASP A 417 28.96 -26.07 -2.19
C ASP A 417 27.58 -25.83 -1.48
N LYS A 418 26.95 -24.68 -1.69
CA LYS A 418 25.63 -24.38 -1.10
C LYS A 418 24.54 -25.23 -1.72
N VAL A 419 23.60 -25.66 -0.87
CA VAL A 419 22.40 -26.39 -1.25
C VAL A 419 21.19 -25.63 -0.71
N TYR A 420 20.48 -24.95 -1.60
CA TYR A 420 19.26 -24.21 -1.24
C TYR A 420 18.01 -25.10 -1.33
N TYR A 421 17.86 -25.84 -2.42
CA TYR A 421 16.72 -26.75 -2.58
C TYR A 421 17.01 -28.09 -1.92
N ARG A 422 16.17 -28.41 -0.91
CA ARG A 422 16.15 -29.71 -0.24
C ARG A 422 14.76 -30.31 -0.43
N GLU A 423 14.70 -31.50 -1.03
CA GLU A 423 13.46 -32.16 -1.35
C GLU A 423 12.67 -32.49 -0.10
N GLY A 424 11.35 -32.22 -0.15
CA GLY A 424 10.40 -32.65 0.87
C GLY A 424 10.11 -34.16 0.81
N ASN A 425 9.51 -34.69 1.87
CA ASN A 425 9.18 -36.13 1.96
C ASN A 425 7.80 -36.47 1.39
N ASN A 426 7.33 -35.77 0.35
CA ASN A 426 6.10 -36.10 -0.36
C ASN A 426 6.36 -36.97 -1.60
N LYS A 427 5.30 -37.54 -2.17
CA LYS A 427 5.41 -38.48 -3.30
C LYS A 427 6.14 -37.87 -4.51
N TYR A 428 5.84 -36.63 -4.86
CA TYR A 428 6.39 -35.99 -6.05
C TYR A 428 7.87 -35.66 -5.87
N GLU A 429 8.24 -35.04 -4.78
CA GLU A 429 9.64 -34.65 -4.54
C GLU A 429 10.55 -35.89 -4.35
N ARG A 430 10.02 -36.96 -3.73
CA ARG A 430 10.77 -38.25 -3.70
C ARG A 430 11.01 -38.81 -5.09
N SER A 431 10.00 -38.78 -5.98
CA SER A 431 10.18 -39.26 -7.34
C SER A 431 11.19 -38.46 -8.15
N ILE A 432 11.26 -37.15 -7.94
CA ILE A 432 12.27 -36.28 -8.54
C ILE A 432 13.65 -36.64 -8.01
N LYS A 433 13.78 -36.80 -6.69
CA LYS A 433 15.05 -37.20 -6.07
C LYS A 433 15.56 -38.51 -6.65
N GLU A 434 14.73 -39.56 -6.67
CA GLU A 434 15.09 -40.88 -7.22
C GLU A 434 15.49 -40.80 -8.71
N TYR A 435 14.86 -39.94 -9.49
CA TYR A 435 15.22 -39.70 -10.89
C TYR A 435 16.63 -39.09 -10.98
N TRP A 436 16.90 -38.01 -10.23
CA TRP A 436 18.17 -37.31 -10.28
C TRP A 436 19.34 -38.11 -9.65
N ASP A 437 19.06 -38.89 -8.60
CA ASP A 437 20.07 -39.76 -8.02
C ASP A 437 20.54 -40.80 -9.05
N ARG A 438 19.63 -41.36 -9.87
CA ARG A 438 19.98 -42.23 -10.99
C ARG A 438 20.80 -41.55 -12.09
N VAL A 439 20.36 -40.32 -12.47
CA VAL A 439 21.03 -39.57 -13.54
C VAL A 439 22.42 -39.11 -13.13
N LYS A 440 22.57 -38.66 -11.88
CA LYS A 440 23.86 -38.21 -11.31
C LYS A 440 24.75 -39.35 -10.78
N GLN A 441 24.29 -40.57 -10.88
CA GLN A 441 24.99 -41.78 -10.37
C GLN A 441 25.40 -41.64 -8.87
N LYS A 442 24.50 -41.10 -8.06
CA LYS A 442 24.63 -40.98 -6.60
C LYS A 442 23.96 -42.13 -5.89
#